data_ee16e65bde2a1d3d5c01e00cac3b4fcb
#
_entry.id   ee16e65bde2a1d3d5c01e00cac3b4fcb
#
_cell.length_a   1.000
_cell.length_b   1.000
_cell.length_c   1.000
_cell.angle_alpha   90.00
_cell.angle_beta   90.00
_cell.angle_gamma   90.00
#
_symmetry.space_group_name_H-M   'P 1'
#
loop_
_entity.id
_entity.type
_entity.pdbx_description
1 polymer ?
#
loop_
_entity_poly.entity_id
_entity_poly.type
_entity_poly.pdbx_seq_one_letter_code
_entity_poly.pdbx_strand_id
1 'polypeptide(L)' 'MSASITPQRPWVYPCEGDDWQRIAARVFPERPVEEAIADLQSWNLYLVFRPAPAGMTPSDIVFTGPPAA' A
#
# COMPACT_ATOMS: atom_id res chain seq x y z
N MET A 1 -30.94 5.41 9.62
CA MET A 1 -30.08 5.30 9.75
C MET A 1 -29.19 5.54 9.20
N SER A 2 -28.91 5.95 9.03
CA SER A 2 -28.04 5.94 8.29
C SER A 2 -26.96 5.49 8.70
N ALA A 3 -26.56 4.70 8.19
CA ALA A 3 -25.37 4.21 8.44
C ALA A 3 -24.37 5.23 8.30
N SER A 4 -23.63 5.41 9.27
CA SER A 4 -22.49 6.21 9.06
C SER A 4 -21.57 5.41 8.21
N ILE A 5 -21.25 5.93 7.11
CA ILE A 5 -20.28 5.30 6.24
C ILE A 5 -18.91 5.63 6.77
N THR A 6 -18.23 4.63 7.27
CA THR A 6 -16.84 4.82 7.62
C THR A 6 -16.05 4.88 6.34
N PRO A 7 -15.30 5.96 6.10
CA PRO A 7 -14.47 6.03 4.93
C PRO A 7 -13.48 4.87 4.91
N GLN A 8 -13.44 4.15 3.82
CA GLN A 8 -12.50 3.06 3.68
C GLN A 8 -11.22 3.56 3.06
N ARG A 9 -10.11 3.05 3.56
CA ARG A 9 -8.82 3.35 2.95
C ARG A 9 -8.75 2.64 1.61
N PRO A 10 -8.26 3.30 0.57
CA PRO A 10 -7.97 2.59 -0.67
C PRO A 10 -6.85 1.58 -0.45
N TRP A 11 -6.94 0.46 -1.13
CA TRP A 11 -5.93 -0.59 -1.01
C TRP A 11 -5.90 -1.42 -2.28
N VAL A 12 -4.80 -2.15 -2.47
CA VAL A 12 -4.63 -3.08 -3.58
C VAL A 12 -4.00 -4.36 -3.07
N TYR A 13 -4.20 -5.44 -3.82
CA TYR A 13 -3.41 -6.65 -3.65
C TYR A 13 -2.17 -6.56 -4.52
N PRO A 14 -0.99 -6.93 -4.00
CA PRO A 14 0.17 -7.05 -4.85
C PRO A 14 -0.03 -8.15 -5.89
N CYS A 15 0.66 -8.02 -7.02
CA CYS A 15 0.79 -9.11 -7.95
C CYS A 15 2.02 -9.93 -7.57
N GLU A 16 2.07 -11.17 -8.00
CA GLU A 16 3.23 -11.99 -7.73
C GLU A 16 4.49 -11.31 -8.30
N GLY A 17 5.53 -11.24 -7.47
CA GLY A 17 6.77 -10.57 -7.86
C GLY A 17 6.76 -9.06 -7.69
N ASP A 18 5.69 -8.49 -7.15
CA ASP A 18 5.64 -7.06 -6.91
C ASP A 18 6.58 -6.65 -5.78
N ASP A 19 7.06 -5.42 -5.88
CA ASP A 19 7.79 -4.74 -4.84
C ASP A 19 7.24 -3.32 -4.72
N TRP A 20 7.83 -2.53 -3.82
CA TRP A 20 7.35 -1.18 -3.59
C TRP A 20 7.41 -0.33 -4.86
N GLN A 21 8.47 -0.49 -5.64
CA GLN A 21 8.64 0.29 -6.85
C GLN A 21 7.56 -0.03 -7.88
N ARG A 22 7.25 -1.31 -8.05
CA ARG A 22 6.22 -1.72 -9.00
C ARG A 22 4.84 -1.26 -8.59
N ILE A 23 4.53 -1.36 -7.30
CA ILE A 23 3.25 -0.88 -6.79
C ILE A 23 3.15 0.63 -6.94
N ALA A 24 4.21 1.35 -6.60
CA ALA A 24 4.21 2.81 -6.74
C ALA A 24 3.98 3.24 -8.19
N ALA A 25 4.64 2.57 -9.13
CA ALA A 25 4.48 2.91 -10.54
C ALA A 25 3.07 2.61 -11.04
N ARG A 26 2.45 1.56 -10.52
CA ARG A 26 1.10 1.17 -10.94
C ARG A 26 0.03 2.06 -10.33
N VAL A 27 0.18 2.41 -9.06
CA VAL A 27 -0.85 3.13 -8.32
C VAL A 27 -0.70 4.64 -8.51
N PHE A 28 0.52 5.12 -8.56
CA PHE A 28 0.81 6.56 -8.66
C PHE A 28 1.73 6.83 -9.86
N PRO A 29 1.26 6.56 -11.09
CA PRO A 29 2.13 6.67 -12.26
C PRO A 29 2.62 8.08 -12.55
N GLU A 30 1.95 9.10 -12.03
CA GLU A 30 2.30 10.49 -12.29
C GLU A 30 3.16 11.10 -11.19
N ARG A 31 3.44 10.35 -10.11
CA ARG A 31 4.26 10.86 -9.02
C ARG A 31 5.69 10.34 -9.16
N PRO A 32 6.66 11.11 -8.66
CA PRO A 32 8.02 10.56 -8.53
C PRO A 32 7.98 9.27 -7.73
N VAL A 33 8.62 8.22 -8.25
CA VAL A 33 8.51 6.90 -7.65
C VAL A 33 9.02 6.87 -6.21
N GLU A 34 10.07 7.64 -5.93
CA GLU A 34 10.65 7.67 -4.59
C GLU A 34 9.68 8.25 -3.56
N GLU A 35 8.96 9.29 -3.93
CA GLU A 35 7.96 9.87 -3.04
C GLU A 35 6.79 8.92 -2.83
N ALA A 36 6.34 8.29 -3.90
CA ALA A 36 5.25 7.33 -3.81
C ALA A 36 5.62 6.16 -2.93
N ILE A 37 6.85 5.65 -3.05
CA ILE A 37 7.32 4.56 -2.20
C ILE A 37 7.34 4.99 -0.74
N ALA A 38 7.85 6.18 -0.45
CA ALA A 38 7.90 6.66 0.92
C ALA A 38 6.51 6.71 1.55
N ASP A 39 5.54 7.23 0.82
CA ASP A 39 4.17 7.27 1.30
C ASP A 39 3.60 5.87 1.49
N LEU A 40 3.76 5.00 0.51
CA LEU A 40 3.26 3.63 0.61
C LEU A 40 3.85 2.92 1.82
N GLN A 41 5.14 3.05 2.05
CA GLN A 41 5.77 2.42 3.20
C GLN A 41 5.25 2.98 4.52
N SER A 42 5.03 4.29 4.58
CA SER A 42 4.50 4.90 5.79
C SER A 42 3.09 4.43 6.11
N TRP A 43 2.31 4.06 5.10
CA TRP A 43 0.95 3.56 5.28
C TRP A 43 0.89 2.05 5.53
N ASN A 44 2.01 1.35 5.37
CA ASN A 44 2.06 -0.11 5.43
C ASN A 44 3.25 -0.58 6.26
N LEU A 45 3.40 -0.02 7.44
CA LEU A 45 4.56 -0.33 8.29
C LEU A 45 4.65 -1.81 8.64
N TYR A 46 3.52 -2.48 8.77
CA TYR A 46 3.52 -3.90 9.08
C TYR A 46 4.23 -4.74 8.00
N LEU A 47 4.19 -4.27 6.75
CA LEU A 47 4.92 -4.93 5.68
C LEU A 47 6.39 -4.54 5.66
N VAL A 48 6.68 -3.27 5.96
CA VAL A 48 8.05 -2.78 6.00
C VAL A 48 8.87 -3.51 7.06
N PHE A 49 8.26 -3.78 8.21
CA PHE A 49 8.95 -4.41 9.32
C PHE A 49 8.87 -5.93 9.30
N ARG A 50 8.31 -6.52 8.26
CA ARG A 50 8.28 -7.97 8.14
C ARG A 50 9.70 -8.51 7.98
N PRO A 51 10.10 -9.53 8.77
CA PRO A 51 11.47 -10.04 8.68
C PRO A 51 11.76 -10.65 7.31
N ALA A 52 12.99 -10.46 6.85
CA ALA A 52 13.45 -11.11 5.63
C ALA A 52 13.56 -12.62 5.87
N PRO A 53 13.37 -13.45 4.84
CA PRO A 53 13.20 -13.11 3.44
C PRO A 53 11.74 -12.82 3.04
N ALA A 54 10.84 -12.78 4.00
CA ALA A 54 9.43 -12.56 3.68
C ALA A 54 9.25 -11.17 3.10
N GLY A 55 8.62 -11.10 1.94
CA GLY A 55 8.25 -9.85 1.31
C GLY A 55 6.75 -9.78 1.17
N MET A 56 6.26 -8.82 0.40
CA MET A 56 4.83 -8.77 0.13
C MET A 56 4.42 -9.92 -0.77
N THR A 57 3.20 -10.38 -0.57
CA THR A 57 2.63 -11.49 -1.32
C THR A 57 1.30 -11.07 -1.92
N PRO A 58 0.79 -11.81 -2.93
CA PRO A 58 -0.52 -11.48 -3.49
C PRO A 58 -1.69 -11.57 -2.50
N SER A 59 -1.48 -12.16 -1.35
CA SER A 59 -2.51 -12.25 -0.30
C SER A 59 -2.46 -11.08 0.67
N ASP A 60 -1.45 -10.24 0.60
CA ASP A 60 -1.34 -9.09 1.47
C ASP A 60 -2.23 -7.95 0.98
N ILE A 61 -2.63 -7.09 1.90
CA ILE A 61 -3.34 -5.87 1.54
C ILE A 61 -2.35 -4.72 1.66
N VAL A 62 -2.20 -3.95 0.58
CA VAL A 62 -1.34 -2.78 0.56
C VAL A 62 -2.22 -1.55 0.50
N PHE A 63 -2.21 -0.76 1.56
CA PHE A 63 -2.99 0.48 1.59
C PHE A 63 -2.34 1.52 0.69
N THR A 64 -3.16 2.18 -0.12
CA THR A 64 -2.71 3.19 -1.07
C THR A 64 -3.16 4.58 -0.67
N GLY A 65 -3.55 4.74 0.58
CA GLY A 65 -3.91 6.03 1.16
C GLY A 65 -3.66 6.04 2.65
N PRO A 66 -3.66 7.24 3.26
CA PRO A 66 -3.42 7.36 4.70
C PRO A 66 -4.56 6.75 5.51
N PRO A 67 -4.30 6.46 6.80
CA PRO A 67 -5.36 5.99 7.67
C PRO A 67 -6.51 6.99 7.70
N ALA A 68 -7.73 6.48 7.77
CA ALA A 68 -8.89 7.33 7.95
C ALA A 68 -8.79 8.02 9.32
N ALA A 69 -9.04 9.29 9.32
CA ALA A 69 -9.01 10.06 10.56
C ALA A 69 -10.25 9.82 11.40
#